data_b6853e8103b184e0b401f4749c691406
#
_entry.id   b6853e8103b184e0b401f4749c691406
#
_cell.length_a   1.000
_cell.length_b   1.000
_cell.length_c   1.000
_cell.angle_alpha   90.00
_cell.angle_beta   90.00
_cell.angle_gamma   90.00
#
_symmetry.space_group_name_H-M   'P 1'
#
loop_
_entity.id
_entity.type
_entity.pdbx_description
1 polymer ?
#
loop_
_entity_poly.entity_id
_entity_poly.type
_entity_poly.pdbx_seq_one_letter_code
_entity_poly.pdbx_strand_id
1 'polypeptide(L)'
;MRVIAGKYRHRILIWPDDAKHIRPTKDRIREAIFGALGDIEGKVVLDLYSGSGAMGIEALSRGASKSVFVDINQVALDTTKQNLKSLGISSLEATVLALEDVKAIDRLANEQYKFDLIILDPPYKEGKYYDIIYLLKEKDLVSDNGIIVIESDHQIELDTSEYQKVRDYKYGEIRVKILWR
;
A
#
# COMPACT_ATOMS: atom_id res chain seq x y z
N MET A 1 -1.99 -5.96 15.92
CA MET A 1 -1.29 -4.95 15.13
C MET A 1 -1.76 -3.56 15.59
N ARG A 2 -0.96 -2.51 15.47
CA ARG A 2 -1.31 -1.14 15.88
C ARG A 2 -0.79 -0.11 14.90
N VAL A 3 -1.41 1.06 14.88
CA VAL A 3 -0.88 2.24 14.18
C VAL A 3 0.38 2.74 14.88
N ILE A 4 1.44 3.01 14.10
CA ILE A 4 2.78 3.32 14.62
C ILE A 4 2.93 4.80 14.97
N ALA A 5 2.50 5.68 14.07
CA ALA A 5 2.70 7.13 14.23
C ALA A 5 1.50 7.94 13.73
N GLY A 6 1.54 9.25 13.91
CA GLY A 6 0.55 10.19 13.42
C GLY A 6 -0.71 10.29 14.27
N LYS A 7 -1.80 10.76 13.65
CA LYS A 7 -3.09 11.09 14.27
C LYS A 7 -3.71 9.92 15.08
N TYR A 8 -3.53 8.69 14.58
CA TYR A 8 -4.12 7.48 15.17
C TYR A 8 -3.10 6.62 15.92
N ARG A 9 -1.95 7.16 16.27
CA ARG A 9 -0.87 6.44 16.94
C ARG A 9 -1.38 5.61 18.13
N HIS A 10 -0.86 4.39 18.25
CA HIS A 10 -1.19 3.39 19.28
C HIS A 10 -2.59 2.76 19.21
N ARG A 11 -3.48 3.21 18.30
CA ARG A 11 -4.76 2.56 18.09
C ARG A 11 -4.55 1.14 17.56
N ILE A 12 -5.30 0.22 18.13
CA ILE A 12 -5.24 -1.21 17.74
C ILE A 12 -6.05 -1.40 16.47
N LEU A 13 -5.46 -2.09 15.50
CA LEU A 13 -6.13 -2.53 14.28
C LEU A 13 -6.54 -4.00 14.44
N ILE A 14 -7.78 -4.29 14.04
CA ILE A 14 -8.30 -5.64 13.95
C ILE A 14 -7.52 -6.38 12.86
N TRP A 15 -7.28 -7.66 13.13
CA TRP A 15 -6.70 -8.60 12.19
C TRP A 15 -7.68 -9.73 11.99
N PRO A 16 -7.92 -10.25 10.74
CA PRO A 16 -8.85 -11.36 10.53
C PRO A 16 -8.35 -12.63 11.20
N ASP A 17 -9.16 -13.26 12.04
CA ASP A 17 -8.82 -14.50 12.77
C ASP A 17 -8.54 -15.69 11.83
N ASP A 18 -9.17 -15.72 10.66
CA ASP A 18 -9.01 -16.76 9.63
C ASP A 18 -7.90 -16.48 8.61
N ALA A 19 -7.04 -15.50 8.88
CA ALA A 19 -6.02 -15.05 7.97
C ALA A 19 -4.80 -15.99 7.89
N LYS A 20 -4.99 -17.30 7.74
CA LYS A 20 -3.89 -18.28 7.53
C LYS A 20 -3.02 -17.95 6.32
N HIS A 21 -3.52 -17.12 5.41
CA HIS A 21 -2.84 -16.70 4.17
C HIS A 21 -2.50 -15.21 4.11
N ILE A 22 -2.91 -14.42 5.11
CA ILE A 22 -2.59 -12.99 5.18
C ILE A 22 -1.46 -12.82 6.19
N ARG A 23 -0.25 -12.52 5.72
CA ARG A 23 0.92 -12.26 6.56
C ARG A 23 0.93 -10.77 6.92
N PRO A 24 0.81 -10.39 8.20
CA PRO A 24 0.89 -8.98 8.55
C PRO A 24 2.30 -8.45 8.31
N THR A 25 2.43 -7.34 7.62
CA THR A 25 3.67 -6.55 7.67
C THR A 25 3.92 -6.19 9.14
N LYS A 26 4.99 -6.71 9.71
CA LYS A 26 5.30 -6.52 11.13
C LYS A 26 5.41 -5.04 11.43
N ASP A 27 4.92 -4.60 12.58
CA ASP A 27 4.95 -3.19 13.02
C ASP A 27 6.32 -2.52 12.75
N ARG A 28 7.42 -3.24 13.02
CA ARG A 28 8.79 -2.76 12.80
C ARG A 28 9.12 -2.51 11.31
N ILE A 29 8.62 -3.35 10.40
CA ILE A 29 8.85 -3.20 8.96
C ILE A 29 8.08 -1.99 8.46
N ARG A 30 6.81 -1.86 8.87
CA ARG A 30 5.98 -0.70 8.52
C ARG A 30 6.58 0.61 9.04
N GLU A 31 7.10 0.62 10.28
CA GLU A 31 7.83 1.77 10.83
C GLU A 31 9.04 2.14 9.96
N ALA A 32 9.83 1.14 9.56
CA ALA A 32 11.02 1.37 8.74
C ALA A 32 10.68 1.86 7.33
N ILE A 33 9.63 1.31 6.70
CA ILE A 33 9.14 1.76 5.39
C ILE A 33 8.75 3.25 5.47
N PHE A 34 7.86 3.62 6.38
CA PHE A 34 7.41 5.00 6.51
C PHE A 34 8.51 5.95 6.98
N GLY A 35 9.48 5.48 7.76
CA GLY A 35 10.69 6.23 8.09
C GLY A 35 11.56 6.54 6.87
N ALA A 36 11.62 5.61 5.91
CA ALA A 36 12.37 5.80 4.67
C ALA A 36 11.65 6.71 3.65
N LEU A 37 10.31 6.72 3.68
CA LEU A 37 9.48 7.56 2.80
C LEU A 37 9.59 9.04 3.15
N GLY A 38 9.80 9.37 4.43
CA GLY A 38 9.80 10.76 4.91
C GLY A 38 8.40 11.34 5.03
N ASP A 39 8.24 12.59 4.65
CA ASP A 39 6.96 13.31 4.73
C ASP A 39 6.00 12.85 3.64
N ILE A 40 4.80 12.47 4.09
CA ILE A 40 3.70 12.04 3.22
C ILE A 40 2.42 12.88 3.44
N GLU A 41 2.53 14.02 4.10
CA GLU A 41 1.42 14.95 4.31
C GLU A 41 0.77 15.33 2.97
N GLY A 42 -0.56 15.30 2.92
CA GLY A 42 -1.35 15.64 1.74
C GLY A 42 -1.32 14.63 0.59
N LYS A 43 -0.51 13.58 0.65
CA LYS A 43 -0.35 12.62 -0.45
C LYS A 43 -1.60 11.76 -0.66
N VAL A 44 -1.83 11.37 -1.92
CA VAL A 44 -2.83 10.39 -2.34
C VAL A 44 -2.15 9.02 -2.44
N VAL A 45 -2.69 8.02 -1.75
CA VAL A 45 -2.08 6.71 -1.57
C VAL A 45 -2.93 5.61 -2.21
N LEU A 46 -2.29 4.67 -2.91
CA LEU A 46 -2.87 3.40 -3.34
C LEU A 46 -2.24 2.27 -2.50
N ASP A 47 -3.07 1.55 -1.76
CA ASP A 47 -2.71 0.33 -1.05
C ASP A 47 -3.31 -0.85 -1.83
N LEU A 48 -2.53 -1.37 -2.78
CA LEU A 48 -2.92 -2.46 -3.66
C LEU A 48 -2.51 -3.79 -3.00
N TYR A 49 -3.46 -4.69 -2.84
CA TYR A 49 -3.41 -5.88 -1.98
C TYR A 49 -3.44 -5.54 -0.49
N SER A 50 -4.38 -4.66 -0.13
CA SER A 50 -4.39 -3.94 1.15
C SER A 50 -4.60 -4.82 2.39
N GLY A 51 -5.08 -6.05 2.24
CA GLY A 51 -5.33 -6.95 3.36
C GLY A 51 -6.22 -6.30 4.43
N SER A 52 -5.71 -6.12 5.64
CA SER A 52 -6.38 -5.45 6.75
C SER A 52 -6.37 -3.92 6.67
N GLY A 53 -5.78 -3.34 5.63
CA GLY A 53 -5.63 -1.90 5.42
C GLY A 53 -4.52 -1.24 6.24
N ALA A 54 -3.64 -2.01 6.84
CA ALA A 54 -2.67 -1.47 7.80
C ALA A 54 -1.70 -0.44 7.20
N MET A 55 -1.28 -0.62 5.95
CA MET A 55 -0.36 0.30 5.27
C MET A 55 -1.06 1.60 4.89
N GLY A 56 -2.22 1.53 4.26
CA GLY A 56 -3.01 2.72 3.90
C GLY A 56 -3.52 3.50 5.12
N ILE A 57 -3.90 2.80 6.21
CA ILE A 57 -4.29 3.46 7.48
C ILE A 57 -3.08 4.14 8.12
N GLU A 58 -1.90 3.55 8.12
CA GLU A 58 -0.68 4.18 8.59
C GLU A 58 -0.37 5.45 7.80
N ALA A 59 -0.55 5.41 6.47
CA ALA A 59 -0.40 6.58 5.61
C ALA A 59 -1.36 7.71 6.00
N LEU A 60 -2.66 7.40 6.15
CA LEU A 60 -3.66 8.39 6.61
C LEU A 60 -3.32 8.93 8.01
N SER A 61 -2.84 8.08 8.91
CA SER A 61 -2.42 8.51 10.24
C SER A 61 -1.26 9.50 10.21
N ARG A 62 -0.40 9.41 9.21
CA ARG A 62 0.77 10.29 9.00
C ARG A 62 0.47 11.51 8.12
N GLY A 63 -0.80 11.76 7.82
CA GLY A 63 -1.24 12.98 7.13
C GLY A 63 -1.54 12.82 5.65
N ALA A 64 -1.50 11.61 5.07
CA ALA A 64 -1.99 11.43 3.71
C ALA A 64 -3.43 11.92 3.59
N SER A 65 -3.74 12.60 2.50
CA SER A 65 -5.06 13.20 2.28
C SER A 65 -6.12 12.16 1.90
N LYS A 66 -5.68 11.09 1.22
CA LYS A 66 -6.57 10.02 0.78
C LYS A 66 -5.80 8.71 0.65
N SER A 67 -6.47 7.61 0.98
CA SER A 67 -5.98 6.25 0.69
C SER A 67 -7.06 5.44 -0.01
N VAL A 68 -6.68 4.79 -1.11
CA VAL A 68 -7.51 3.82 -1.84
C VAL A 68 -6.99 2.42 -1.51
N PHE A 69 -7.87 1.60 -0.94
CA PHE A 69 -7.60 0.23 -0.53
C PHE A 69 -8.20 -0.72 -1.56
N VAL A 70 -7.38 -1.61 -2.10
CA VAL A 70 -7.81 -2.60 -3.09
C VAL A 70 -7.44 -3.99 -2.62
N ASP A 71 -8.40 -4.89 -2.59
CA ASP A 71 -8.19 -6.31 -2.35
C ASP A 71 -9.30 -7.12 -3.02
N ILE A 72 -9.05 -8.40 -3.28
CA ILE A 72 -10.06 -9.34 -3.76
C ILE A 72 -10.72 -10.11 -2.60
N ASN A 73 -10.04 -10.21 -1.46
CA ASN A 73 -10.49 -10.98 -0.31
C ASN A 73 -11.53 -10.18 0.50
N GLN A 74 -12.78 -10.65 0.50
CA GLN A 74 -13.88 -9.97 1.18
C GLN A 74 -13.66 -9.86 2.69
N VAL A 75 -13.09 -10.88 3.34
CA VAL A 75 -12.81 -10.85 4.80
C VAL A 75 -11.77 -9.78 5.13
N ALA A 76 -10.74 -9.65 4.29
CA ALA A 76 -9.73 -8.60 4.42
C ALA A 76 -10.35 -7.20 4.27
N LEU A 77 -11.19 -7.00 3.25
CA LEU A 77 -11.87 -5.73 3.01
C LEU A 77 -12.87 -5.36 4.12
N ASP A 78 -13.58 -6.33 4.66
CA ASP A 78 -14.49 -6.09 5.78
C ASP A 78 -13.71 -5.71 7.05
N THR A 79 -12.55 -6.32 7.26
CA THR A 79 -11.62 -5.91 8.32
C THR A 79 -11.10 -4.50 8.10
N THR A 80 -10.70 -4.16 6.87
CA THR A 80 -10.29 -2.78 6.51
C THR A 80 -11.40 -1.78 6.83
N LYS A 81 -12.65 -2.04 6.43
CA LYS A 81 -13.80 -1.17 6.72
C LYS A 81 -14.05 -1.02 8.22
N GLN A 82 -13.93 -2.12 8.99
CA GLN A 82 -14.07 -2.08 10.45
C GLN A 82 -12.97 -1.22 11.10
N ASN A 83 -11.73 -1.36 10.66
CA ASN A 83 -10.61 -0.55 11.11
C ASN A 83 -10.83 0.94 10.80
N LEU A 84 -11.21 1.29 9.58
CA LEU A 84 -11.52 2.66 9.18
C LEU A 84 -12.65 3.25 10.05
N LYS A 85 -13.72 2.50 10.25
CA LYS A 85 -14.86 2.91 11.09
C LYS A 85 -14.44 3.12 12.54
N SER A 86 -13.64 2.22 13.11
CA SER A 86 -13.17 2.32 14.51
C SER A 86 -12.28 3.53 14.77
N LEU A 87 -11.60 4.01 13.73
CA LEU A 87 -10.75 5.19 13.76
C LEU A 87 -11.49 6.49 13.41
N GLY A 88 -12.75 6.40 12.96
CA GLY A 88 -13.53 7.56 12.51
C GLY A 88 -13.03 8.15 11.19
N ILE A 89 -12.36 7.35 10.36
CA ILE A 89 -11.88 7.78 9.04
C ILE A 89 -13.08 7.84 8.07
N SER A 90 -13.25 8.97 7.42
CA SER A 90 -14.38 9.25 6.54
C SER A 90 -14.23 8.63 5.15
N SER A 91 -15.35 8.53 4.42
CA SER A 91 -15.34 8.11 3.01
C SER A 91 -14.68 9.14 2.07
N LEU A 92 -14.42 10.35 2.53
CA LEU A 92 -13.64 11.33 1.78
C LEU A 92 -12.15 11.00 1.83
N GLU A 93 -11.66 10.48 2.96
CA GLU A 93 -10.27 10.10 3.18
C GLU A 93 -9.96 8.68 2.71
N ALA A 94 -10.95 7.78 2.67
CA ALA A 94 -10.74 6.37 2.37
C ALA A 94 -11.75 5.83 1.35
N THR A 95 -11.25 5.14 0.34
CA THR A 95 -12.05 4.38 -0.64
C THR A 95 -11.65 2.92 -0.59
N VAL A 96 -12.61 2.00 -0.49
CA VAL A 96 -12.37 0.55 -0.44
C VAL A 96 -12.98 -0.12 -1.66
N LEU A 97 -12.15 -0.81 -2.45
CA LEU A 97 -12.54 -1.46 -3.70
C LEU A 97 -12.35 -2.97 -3.62
N ALA A 98 -13.44 -3.72 -3.80
CA ALA A 98 -13.44 -5.17 -3.90
C ALA A 98 -13.21 -5.57 -5.38
N LEU A 99 -11.96 -5.48 -5.85
CA LEU A 99 -11.60 -5.72 -7.24
C LEU A 99 -10.27 -6.45 -7.35
N GLU A 100 -10.11 -7.21 -8.43
CA GLU A 100 -8.80 -7.66 -8.88
C GLU A 100 -7.93 -6.46 -9.29
N ASP A 101 -6.63 -6.62 -9.17
CA ASP A 101 -5.62 -5.60 -9.42
C ASP A 101 -5.78 -4.88 -10.76
N VAL A 102 -5.84 -5.62 -11.87
CA VAL A 102 -5.97 -5.05 -13.23
C VAL A 102 -7.28 -4.27 -13.37
N LYS A 103 -8.39 -4.83 -12.87
CA LYS A 103 -9.71 -4.15 -12.92
C LYS A 103 -9.74 -2.89 -12.07
N ALA A 104 -9.06 -2.93 -10.92
CA ALA A 104 -8.93 -1.76 -10.05
C ALA A 104 -8.11 -0.66 -10.73
N ILE A 105 -6.99 -1.01 -11.34
CA ILE A 105 -6.13 -0.09 -12.09
C ILE A 105 -6.89 0.56 -13.24
N ASP A 106 -7.61 -0.22 -14.06
CA ASP A 106 -8.42 0.31 -15.16
C ASP A 106 -9.51 1.27 -14.65
N ARG A 107 -10.20 0.91 -13.57
CA ARG A 107 -11.22 1.77 -12.96
C ARG A 107 -10.62 3.08 -12.45
N LEU A 108 -9.52 3.02 -11.71
CA LEU A 108 -8.85 4.19 -11.15
C LEU A 108 -8.29 5.11 -12.24
N ALA A 109 -7.82 4.54 -13.36
CA ALA A 109 -7.41 5.32 -14.53
C ALA A 109 -8.59 6.04 -15.19
N ASN A 110 -9.73 5.36 -15.35
CA ASN A 110 -10.95 5.98 -15.89
C ASN A 110 -11.49 7.09 -14.96
N GLU A 111 -11.30 6.97 -13.64
CA GLU A 111 -11.62 7.97 -12.63
C GLU A 111 -10.53 9.06 -12.51
N GLN A 112 -9.49 9.02 -13.36
CA GLN A 112 -8.37 9.99 -13.43
C GLN A 112 -7.59 10.16 -12.13
N TYR A 113 -7.44 9.09 -11.35
CA TYR A 113 -6.59 9.13 -10.17
C TYR A 113 -5.11 9.33 -10.53
N LYS A 114 -4.41 10.04 -9.63
CA LYS A 114 -2.94 10.12 -9.57
C LYS A 114 -2.52 9.81 -8.15
N PHE A 115 -1.55 8.92 -8.02
CA PHE A 115 -1.06 8.48 -6.72
C PHE A 115 0.38 8.97 -6.48
N ASP A 116 0.59 9.56 -5.32
CA ASP A 116 1.89 10.02 -4.86
C ASP A 116 2.66 8.90 -4.14
N LEU A 117 1.93 7.92 -3.62
CA LEU A 117 2.48 6.72 -3.01
C LEU A 117 1.66 5.51 -3.42
N ILE A 118 2.33 4.50 -3.95
CA ILE A 118 1.73 3.21 -4.28
C ILE A 118 2.43 2.13 -3.48
N ILE A 119 1.65 1.31 -2.78
CA ILE A 119 2.13 0.21 -1.97
C ILE A 119 1.67 -1.08 -2.61
N LEU A 120 2.61 -2.00 -2.89
CA LEU A 120 2.40 -3.27 -3.56
C LEU A 120 2.90 -4.40 -2.67
N ASP A 121 2.00 -5.24 -2.19
CA ASP A 121 2.30 -6.49 -1.49
C ASP A 121 1.54 -7.65 -2.18
N PRO A 122 1.87 -7.97 -3.45
CA PRO A 122 1.15 -8.97 -4.21
C PRO A 122 1.33 -10.37 -3.60
N PRO A 123 0.30 -11.24 -3.70
CA PRO A 123 0.44 -12.63 -3.29
C PRO A 123 1.59 -13.28 -4.08
N TYR A 124 2.44 -14.03 -3.38
CA TYR A 124 3.73 -14.60 -3.79
C TYR A 124 3.64 -15.41 -5.11
N LYS A 125 3.69 -14.71 -6.24
CA LYS A 125 4.01 -15.27 -7.55
C LYS A 125 5.13 -14.44 -8.14
N GLU A 126 6.23 -15.11 -8.52
CA GLU A 126 7.36 -14.46 -9.17
C GLU A 126 6.89 -13.57 -10.33
N GLY A 127 7.36 -12.32 -10.35
CA GLY A 127 7.16 -11.42 -11.47
C GLY A 127 5.87 -10.60 -11.51
N LYS A 128 4.86 -10.90 -10.70
CA LYS A 128 3.57 -10.18 -10.78
C LYS A 128 3.69 -8.66 -10.56
N TYR A 129 4.62 -8.20 -9.75
CA TYR A 129 4.87 -6.78 -9.53
C TYR A 129 5.38 -6.06 -10.79
N TYR A 130 6.06 -6.75 -11.71
CA TYR A 130 6.50 -6.17 -12.98
C TYR A 130 5.32 -5.71 -13.82
N ASP A 131 4.38 -6.63 -14.06
CA ASP A 131 3.22 -6.38 -14.89
C ASP A 131 2.36 -5.26 -14.28
N ILE A 132 2.21 -5.27 -12.97
CA ILE A 132 1.45 -4.25 -12.23
C ILE A 132 2.12 -2.87 -12.30
N ILE A 133 3.43 -2.78 -12.09
CA ILE A 133 4.16 -1.51 -12.19
C ILE A 133 4.10 -0.97 -13.62
N TYR A 134 4.30 -1.85 -14.62
CA TYR A 134 4.18 -1.47 -16.02
C TYR A 134 2.78 -0.90 -16.31
N LEU A 135 1.71 -1.59 -15.88
CA LEU A 135 0.34 -1.17 -16.08
C LEU A 135 0.01 0.15 -15.38
N LEU A 136 0.46 0.33 -14.14
CA LEU A 136 0.28 1.59 -13.39
C LEU A 136 0.90 2.80 -14.12
N LYS A 137 2.04 2.59 -14.77
CA LYS A 137 2.73 3.62 -15.55
C LYS A 137 2.06 3.85 -16.90
N GLU A 138 1.70 2.78 -17.63
CA GLU A 138 0.97 2.87 -18.89
C GLU A 138 -0.35 3.62 -18.72
N LYS A 139 -1.06 3.37 -17.65
CA LYS A 139 -2.32 4.05 -17.29
C LYS A 139 -2.12 5.41 -16.65
N ASP A 140 -0.89 5.87 -16.54
CA ASP A 140 -0.54 7.18 -16.00
C ASP A 140 -1.10 7.44 -14.58
N LEU A 141 -1.08 6.40 -13.73
CA LEU A 141 -1.57 6.47 -12.35
C LEU A 141 -0.51 6.96 -11.35
N VAL A 142 0.76 6.95 -11.73
CA VAL A 142 1.88 7.37 -10.87
C VAL A 142 2.16 8.86 -11.08
N SER A 143 2.10 9.68 -10.02
CA SER A 143 2.47 11.11 -10.06
C SER A 143 3.94 11.30 -10.50
N ASP A 144 4.29 12.49 -11.00
CA ASP A 144 5.66 12.81 -11.47
C ASP A 144 6.75 12.61 -10.42
N ASN A 145 6.42 12.83 -9.13
CA ASN A 145 7.28 12.55 -7.99
C ASN A 145 6.73 11.37 -7.16
N GLY A 146 6.06 10.44 -7.81
CA GLY A 146 5.43 9.31 -7.17
C GLY A 146 6.45 8.33 -6.61
N ILE A 147 6.05 7.65 -5.54
CA ILE A 147 6.86 6.65 -4.86
C ILE A 147 6.15 5.31 -4.96
N ILE A 148 6.88 4.26 -5.30
CA ILE A 148 6.37 2.89 -5.33
C ILE A 148 7.13 2.08 -4.27
N VAL A 149 6.39 1.46 -3.37
CA VAL A 149 6.89 0.53 -2.37
C VAL A 149 6.46 -0.87 -2.76
N ILE A 150 7.41 -1.79 -2.86
CA ILE A 150 7.17 -3.20 -3.19
C ILE A 150 7.62 -4.04 -2.01
N GLU A 151 6.74 -4.87 -1.47
CA GLU A 151 7.07 -5.91 -0.49
C GLU A 151 7.09 -7.28 -1.19
N SER A 152 8.05 -8.14 -0.84
CA SER A 152 8.17 -9.50 -1.39
C SER A 152 8.89 -10.41 -0.40
N ASP A 153 8.70 -11.72 -0.49
CA ASP A 153 9.48 -12.73 0.23
C ASP A 153 10.71 -13.24 -0.55
N HIS A 154 10.91 -12.77 -1.77
CA HIS A 154 12.07 -13.07 -2.61
C HIS A 154 12.70 -11.81 -3.19
N GLN A 155 13.85 -11.96 -3.84
CA GLN A 155 14.57 -10.84 -4.41
C GLN A 155 13.74 -10.16 -5.50
N ILE A 156 13.63 -8.83 -5.39
CA ILE A 156 12.91 -8.00 -6.36
C ILE A 156 13.91 -7.57 -7.43
N GLU A 157 13.88 -8.27 -8.57
CA GLU A 157 14.67 -7.92 -9.75
C GLU A 157 13.82 -7.02 -10.65
N LEU A 158 14.24 -5.80 -10.87
CA LEU A 158 13.53 -4.80 -11.66
C LEU A 158 14.55 -3.88 -12.30
N ASP A 159 14.36 -3.52 -13.56
CA ASP A 159 15.09 -2.41 -14.16
C ASP A 159 14.68 -1.11 -13.48
N THR A 160 15.65 -0.48 -12.85
CA THR A 160 15.45 0.73 -12.06
C THR A 160 16.09 1.96 -12.68
N SER A 161 16.56 1.86 -13.91
CA SER A 161 17.30 2.93 -14.61
C SER A 161 16.51 4.24 -14.78
N GLU A 162 15.18 4.15 -14.79
CA GLU A 162 14.28 5.29 -14.93
C GLU A 162 13.91 6.00 -13.61
N TYR A 163 14.27 5.41 -12.46
CA TYR A 163 13.95 5.98 -11.17
C TYR A 163 15.08 6.85 -10.63
N GLN A 164 14.74 8.03 -10.11
CA GLN A 164 15.73 8.98 -9.58
C GLN A 164 16.46 8.42 -8.36
N LYS A 165 15.77 7.57 -7.57
CA LYS A 165 16.32 6.96 -6.36
C LYS A 165 15.70 5.60 -6.13
N VAL A 166 16.53 4.66 -5.68
CA VAL A 166 16.13 3.30 -5.30
C VAL A 166 16.71 2.96 -3.94
N ARG A 167 15.92 2.31 -3.11
CA ARG A 167 16.40 1.71 -1.86
C ARG A 167 15.89 0.29 -1.73
N ASP A 168 16.79 -0.60 -1.29
CA ASP A 168 16.50 -2.00 -1.00
C ASP A 168 16.71 -2.26 0.49
N TYR A 169 15.74 -2.92 1.10
CA TYR A 169 15.80 -3.34 2.49
C TYR A 169 15.52 -4.83 2.63
N LYS A 170 16.15 -5.45 3.64
CA LYS A 170 15.93 -6.86 3.99
C LYS A 170 15.60 -6.97 5.47
N TYR A 171 14.45 -7.56 5.77
CA TYR A 171 13.95 -7.81 7.11
C TYR A 171 13.65 -9.31 7.29
N GLY A 172 14.68 -10.10 7.58
CA GLY A 172 14.58 -11.57 7.57
C GLY A 172 14.34 -12.09 6.16
N GLU A 173 13.21 -12.71 5.93
CA GLU A 173 12.80 -13.20 4.60
C GLU A 173 12.12 -12.12 3.75
N ILE A 174 11.62 -11.05 4.38
CA ILE A 174 10.91 -9.98 3.68
C ILE A 174 11.92 -9.03 3.01
N ARG A 175 11.66 -8.71 1.76
CA ARG A 175 12.36 -7.70 0.96
C ARG A 175 11.44 -6.53 0.75
N VAL A 176 11.98 -5.34 0.83
CA VAL A 176 11.26 -4.11 0.49
C VAL A 176 12.12 -3.31 -0.48
N LYS A 177 11.55 -2.99 -1.63
CA LYS A 177 12.15 -2.07 -2.59
C LYS A 177 11.31 -0.81 -2.66
N ILE A 178 11.97 0.35 -2.57
CA ILE A 178 11.32 1.66 -2.69
C ILE A 178 11.92 2.38 -3.89
N LEU A 179 11.05 2.82 -4.80
CA LEU A 179 11.37 3.48 -6.05
C LEU A 179 10.80 4.91 -6.03
N TRP A 180 11.62 5.92 -6.27
CA TRP A 180 11.20 7.30 -6.44
C TRP A 180 11.29 7.67 -7.93
N ARG A 181 10.16 8.04 -8.51
CA ARG A 181 10.06 8.49 -9.90
C ARG A 181 10.69 9.87 -10.09
#